data_724dc9cfc6bbc892ec0d12a6fb4b4e28
#
_entry.id   724dc9cfc6bbc892ec0d12a6fb4b4e28
#
_cell.length_a   1.000
_cell.length_b   1.000
_cell.length_c   1.000
_cell.angle_alpha   90.00
_cell.angle_beta   90.00
_cell.angle_gamma   90.00
#
_symmetry.space_group_name_H-M   'P 1'
#
loop_
_entity.id
_entity.type
_entity.pdbx_description
1 polymer ?
#
loop_
_entity_poly.entity_id
_entity_poly.type
_entity_poly.pdbx_seq_one_letter_code
_entity_poly.pdbx_strand_id
1 'polypeptide(L)'
;MRSYIDVVYDEKARPYTQYPLQLCSYLFHRFNMKEGGRFLDVGCGRGDFLIGFKDMGLAVEGLDIEMPHSPILKDIEVRCSNFESEPFPFNSDTFDVVFSKSVIEHLFDPGNFMRESYRVLKPGGRIILMTPDWISQMRIFFDDYTHRQPYTVTAVTDILAIFGFREVSSEIFHQLPVLWKYPSLKVLSRILRLFVPVTTKSRIKFIRWSVELMILGTGIK
;
A
#
# COMPACT_ATOMS: atom_id res chain seq x y z
N MET A 1 5.80 -8.62 25.44
CA MET A 1 4.55 -8.26 24.71
C MET A 1 4.82 -8.61 23.26
N ARG A 2 3.90 -9.21 22.51
CA ARG A 2 4.10 -9.49 21.08
C ARG A 2 3.80 -8.23 20.28
N SER A 3 4.58 -7.95 19.24
CA SER A 3 4.33 -6.82 18.35
C SER A 3 3.09 -7.06 17.46
N TYR A 4 2.55 -6.01 16.85
CA TYR A 4 1.47 -6.12 15.87
C TYR A 4 1.91 -7.01 14.69
N ILE A 5 3.14 -6.81 14.23
CA ILE A 5 3.72 -7.60 13.13
C ILE A 5 3.77 -9.09 13.49
N ASP A 6 4.20 -9.43 14.70
CA ASP A 6 4.30 -10.83 15.15
C ASP A 6 2.94 -11.55 15.24
N VAL A 7 1.86 -10.81 15.47
CA VAL A 7 0.52 -11.39 15.64
C VAL A 7 -0.23 -11.43 14.31
N VAL A 8 -0.21 -10.31 13.57
CA VAL A 8 -1.02 -10.15 12.35
C VAL A 8 -0.32 -10.72 11.12
N TYR A 9 1.03 -10.70 11.09
CA TYR A 9 1.85 -11.17 9.98
C TYR A 9 2.62 -12.47 10.29
N ASP A 10 2.15 -13.27 11.26
CA ASP A 10 2.65 -14.62 11.50
C ASP A 10 2.60 -15.44 10.19
N GLU A 11 3.70 -16.07 9.83
CA GLU A 11 3.83 -16.87 8.59
C GLU A 11 2.83 -18.02 8.51
N LYS A 12 2.38 -18.58 9.65
CA LYS A 12 1.36 -19.63 9.68
C LYS A 12 -0.02 -19.08 9.36
N ALA A 13 -0.32 -17.85 9.82
CA ALA A 13 -1.60 -17.18 9.59
C ALA A 13 -1.63 -16.49 8.20
N ARG A 14 -0.51 -15.93 7.80
CA ARG A 14 -0.32 -15.22 6.52
C ARG A 14 0.95 -15.68 5.82
N PRO A 15 0.94 -16.86 5.15
CA PRO A 15 2.10 -17.36 4.42
C PRO A 15 2.51 -16.45 3.29
N TYR A 16 3.78 -16.48 2.92
CA TYR A 16 4.26 -15.78 1.72
C TYR A 16 3.51 -16.27 0.48
N THR A 17 3.15 -15.33 -0.38
CA THR A 17 2.38 -15.61 -1.60
C THR A 17 3.02 -14.90 -2.79
N GLN A 18 2.61 -15.28 -4.01
CA GLN A 18 3.04 -14.62 -5.24
C GLN A 18 2.34 -13.26 -5.47
N TYR A 19 1.36 -12.90 -4.66
CA TYR A 19 0.58 -11.67 -4.86
C TYR A 19 1.43 -10.40 -4.77
N PRO A 20 2.34 -10.20 -3.79
CA PRO A 20 3.19 -9.02 -3.74
C PRO A 20 4.01 -8.84 -5.02
N LEU A 21 4.65 -9.90 -5.53
CA LEU A 21 5.42 -9.84 -6.77
C LEU A 21 4.57 -9.44 -7.98
N GLN A 22 3.36 -10.01 -8.08
CA GLN A 22 2.43 -9.66 -9.15
C GLN A 22 1.97 -8.20 -9.06
N LEU A 23 1.71 -7.69 -7.85
CA LEU A 23 1.33 -6.29 -7.64
C LEU A 23 2.50 -5.35 -7.97
N CYS A 24 3.71 -5.67 -7.52
CA CYS A 24 4.91 -4.88 -7.84
C CYS A 24 5.12 -4.79 -9.35
N SER A 25 5.08 -5.92 -10.06
CA SER A 25 5.19 -5.94 -11.53
C SER A 25 4.09 -5.11 -12.19
N TYR A 26 2.84 -5.23 -11.74
CA TYR A 26 1.74 -4.44 -12.28
C TYR A 26 1.96 -2.94 -12.07
N LEU A 27 2.33 -2.51 -10.86
CA LEU A 27 2.56 -1.10 -10.54
C LEU A 27 3.79 -0.54 -11.26
N PHE A 28 4.86 -1.33 -11.36
CA PHE A 28 6.08 -0.96 -12.09
C PHE A 28 5.77 -0.58 -13.53
N HIS A 29 5.05 -1.45 -14.25
CA HIS A 29 4.67 -1.19 -15.65
C HIS A 29 3.62 -0.09 -15.78
N ARG A 30 2.62 -0.07 -14.91
CA ARG A 30 1.54 0.92 -14.92
C ARG A 30 2.06 2.35 -14.78
N PHE A 31 3.03 2.56 -13.91
CA PHE A 31 3.59 3.88 -13.62
C PHE A 31 4.91 4.16 -14.34
N ASN A 32 5.29 3.31 -15.30
CA ASN A 32 6.53 3.43 -16.08
C ASN A 32 7.76 3.67 -15.20
N MET A 33 7.87 2.92 -14.10
CA MET A 33 9.03 3.00 -13.21
C MET A 33 10.28 2.57 -13.97
N LYS A 34 11.44 3.15 -13.61
CA LYS A 34 12.71 2.87 -14.31
C LYS A 34 13.62 2.04 -13.41
N GLU A 35 14.28 1.05 -13.99
CA GLU A 35 15.36 0.33 -13.31
C GLU A 35 16.43 1.30 -12.78
N GLY A 36 16.99 1.00 -11.62
CA GLY A 36 17.90 1.87 -10.90
C GLY A 36 17.24 3.04 -10.17
N GLY A 37 15.94 3.28 -10.35
CA GLY A 37 15.20 4.30 -9.61
C GLY A 37 15.17 4.00 -8.11
N ARG A 38 15.29 5.05 -7.26
CA ARG A 38 15.22 4.92 -5.81
C ARG A 38 13.76 4.83 -5.34
N PHE A 39 13.48 3.82 -4.53
CA PHE A 39 12.15 3.48 -4.09
C PHE A 39 12.10 3.37 -2.55
N LEU A 40 11.11 4.00 -1.94
CA LEU A 40 10.84 3.91 -0.51
C LEU A 40 9.49 3.24 -0.26
N ASP A 41 9.48 2.19 0.57
CA ASP A 41 8.25 1.58 1.11
C ASP A 41 8.05 2.07 2.55
N VAL A 42 7.00 2.87 2.78
CA VAL A 42 6.65 3.38 4.10
C VAL A 42 5.58 2.49 4.74
N GLY A 43 5.92 1.89 5.88
CA GLY A 43 5.17 0.81 6.50
C GLY A 43 5.46 -0.52 5.81
N CYS A 44 6.74 -0.82 5.59
CA CYS A 44 7.17 -1.95 4.75
C CYS A 44 6.88 -3.33 5.36
N GLY A 45 6.56 -3.41 6.66
CA GLY A 45 6.25 -4.65 7.36
C GLY A 45 7.33 -5.72 7.14
N ARG A 46 6.93 -6.92 6.72
CA ARG A 46 7.87 -8.03 6.44
C ARG A 46 8.74 -7.83 5.20
N GLY A 47 8.52 -6.79 4.41
CA GLY A 47 9.27 -6.50 3.19
C GLY A 47 8.80 -7.23 1.94
N ASP A 48 7.61 -7.81 1.94
CA ASP A 48 7.07 -8.54 0.77
C ASP A 48 7.09 -7.70 -0.51
N PHE A 49 6.79 -6.40 -0.42
CA PHE A 49 6.81 -5.48 -1.57
C PHE A 49 8.21 -4.97 -1.89
N LEU A 50 9.07 -4.77 -0.88
CA LEU A 50 10.46 -4.39 -1.09
C LEU A 50 11.19 -5.40 -1.99
N ILE A 51 11.02 -6.71 -1.71
CA ILE A 51 11.59 -7.77 -2.55
C ILE A 51 11.03 -7.67 -3.97
N GLY A 52 9.71 -7.52 -4.12
CA GLY A 52 9.09 -7.46 -5.44
C GLY A 52 9.60 -6.29 -6.29
N PHE A 53 9.78 -5.12 -5.70
CA PHE A 53 10.32 -3.96 -6.41
C PHE A 53 11.84 -4.05 -6.64
N LYS A 54 12.59 -4.68 -5.72
CA LYS A 54 14.01 -5.00 -5.93
C LYS A 54 14.21 -5.93 -7.12
N ASP A 55 13.36 -6.96 -7.26
CA ASP A 55 13.37 -7.87 -8.40
C ASP A 55 13.04 -7.18 -9.74
N MET A 56 12.33 -6.03 -9.69
CA MET A 56 12.09 -5.17 -10.85
C MET A 56 13.25 -4.19 -11.12
N GLY A 57 14.37 -4.32 -10.41
CA GLY A 57 15.58 -3.52 -10.63
C GLY A 57 15.58 -2.16 -9.92
N LEU A 58 14.66 -1.89 -8.97
CA LEU A 58 14.68 -0.65 -8.19
C LEU A 58 15.69 -0.73 -7.03
N ALA A 59 16.28 0.42 -6.68
CA ALA A 59 17.07 0.59 -5.46
C ALA A 59 16.09 0.86 -4.30
N VAL A 60 15.79 -0.17 -3.52
CA VAL A 60 14.71 -0.14 -2.52
C VAL A 60 15.24 0.13 -1.13
N GLU A 61 14.52 0.96 -0.38
CA GLU A 61 14.70 1.22 1.06
C GLU A 61 13.33 1.09 1.75
N GLY A 62 13.33 0.65 3.01
CA GLY A 62 12.13 0.52 3.84
C GLY A 62 12.11 1.50 5.00
N LEU A 63 10.90 1.87 5.41
CA LEU A 63 10.64 2.59 6.65
C LEU A 63 9.50 1.90 7.39
N ASP A 64 9.68 1.61 8.67
CA ASP A 64 8.60 1.09 9.51
C ASP A 64 8.70 1.67 10.92
N ILE A 65 7.64 1.52 11.71
CA ILE A 65 7.63 1.95 13.13
C ILE A 65 8.44 1.00 14.01
N GLU A 66 8.53 -0.26 13.59
CA GLU A 66 9.32 -1.31 14.25
C GLU A 66 10.28 -1.96 13.25
N MET A 67 11.47 -2.36 13.72
CA MET A 67 12.40 -3.10 12.87
C MET A 67 11.83 -4.48 12.54
N PRO A 68 11.60 -4.78 11.25
CA PRO A 68 11.06 -6.08 10.89
C PRO A 68 12.06 -7.22 11.14
N HIS A 69 11.62 -8.25 11.82
CA HIS A 69 12.39 -9.50 11.97
C HIS A 69 12.11 -10.43 10.79
N SER A 70 12.58 -10.07 9.60
CA SER A 70 12.32 -10.84 8.38
C SER A 70 13.62 -11.23 7.67
N PRO A 71 13.87 -12.54 7.44
CA PRO A 71 15.09 -13.00 6.78
C PRO A 71 15.20 -12.53 5.32
N ILE A 72 14.10 -12.19 4.68
CA ILE A 72 14.10 -11.69 3.30
C ILE A 72 14.66 -10.27 3.17
N LEU A 73 14.76 -9.51 4.28
CA LEU A 73 15.27 -8.14 4.30
C LEU A 73 16.79 -8.06 4.52
N LYS A 74 17.52 -9.19 4.57
CA LYS A 74 18.94 -9.26 4.90
C LYS A 74 19.82 -8.26 4.13
N ASP A 75 19.49 -8.00 2.86
CA ASP A 75 20.25 -7.12 1.96
C ASP A 75 19.45 -5.87 1.55
N ILE A 76 18.51 -5.44 2.39
CA ILE A 76 17.69 -4.26 2.18
C ILE A 76 17.79 -3.37 3.41
N GLU A 77 18.11 -2.10 3.20
CA GLU A 77 18.13 -1.13 4.28
C GLU A 77 16.69 -0.81 4.70
N VAL A 78 16.40 -1.06 5.98
CA VAL A 78 15.16 -0.64 6.63
C VAL A 78 15.51 0.26 7.80
N ARG A 79 14.85 1.40 7.89
CA ARG A 79 15.00 2.34 9.01
C ARG A 79 13.73 2.36 9.84
N CYS A 80 13.89 2.68 11.13
CA CYS A 80 12.77 2.83 12.05
C CYS A 80 12.54 4.31 12.33
N SER A 81 11.26 4.71 12.24
CA SER A 81 10.78 6.02 12.68
C SER A 81 9.27 5.96 12.89
N ASN A 82 8.79 6.69 13.87
CA ASN A 82 7.35 6.92 14.00
C ASN A 82 6.92 7.96 12.96
N PHE A 83 6.56 7.48 11.77
CA PHE A 83 6.20 8.32 10.63
C PHE A 83 4.91 9.14 10.84
N GLU A 84 4.20 8.97 11.94
CA GLU A 84 3.08 9.83 12.34
C GLU A 84 3.57 11.11 13.04
N SER A 85 4.69 11.06 13.76
CA SER A 85 5.16 12.15 14.62
C SER A 85 6.61 12.59 14.40
N GLU A 86 7.42 11.77 13.74
CA GLU A 86 8.85 12.02 13.53
C GLU A 86 9.18 12.26 12.06
N PRO A 87 10.23 13.04 11.76
CA PRO A 87 10.74 13.16 10.40
C PRO A 87 11.19 11.79 9.86
N PHE A 88 10.98 11.55 8.57
CA PHE A 88 11.58 10.38 7.93
C PHE A 88 13.11 10.54 7.93
N PRO A 89 13.87 9.50 8.32
CA PRO A 89 15.33 9.55 8.46
C PRO A 89 16.05 9.53 7.09
N PHE A 90 15.53 10.30 6.14
CA PHE A 90 16.03 10.43 4.78
C PHE A 90 16.15 11.91 4.39
N ASN A 91 17.07 12.21 3.49
CA ASN A 91 17.21 13.56 2.95
C ASN A 91 16.02 13.91 2.04
N SER A 92 15.78 15.22 1.86
CA SER A 92 14.81 15.68 0.85
C SER A 92 15.25 15.27 -0.54
N ASP A 93 14.28 15.15 -1.46
CA ASP A 93 14.52 14.92 -2.90
C ASP A 93 15.39 13.68 -3.19
N THR A 94 15.11 12.60 -2.47
CA THR A 94 15.92 11.38 -2.50
C THR A 94 15.30 10.29 -3.38
N PHE A 95 13.98 10.10 -3.32
CA PHE A 95 13.30 8.97 -3.92
C PHE A 95 12.56 9.36 -5.21
N ASP A 96 12.60 8.47 -6.18
CA ASP A 96 11.81 8.59 -7.40
C ASP A 96 10.36 8.14 -7.15
N VAL A 97 10.18 7.17 -6.24
CA VAL A 97 8.86 6.66 -5.83
C VAL A 97 8.81 6.49 -4.32
N VAL A 98 7.71 6.95 -3.71
CA VAL A 98 7.28 6.59 -2.35
C VAL A 98 6.03 5.74 -2.48
N PHE A 99 6.07 4.55 -1.91
CA PHE A 99 4.97 3.60 -1.88
C PHE A 99 4.53 3.38 -0.44
N SER A 100 3.24 3.24 -0.23
CA SER A 100 2.70 2.81 1.05
C SER A 100 1.41 2.05 0.84
N LYS A 101 1.27 0.89 1.48
CA LYS A 101 0.09 0.06 1.37
C LYS A 101 -0.37 -0.42 2.74
N SER A 102 -1.62 -0.13 3.05
CA SER A 102 -2.26 -0.51 4.32
C SER A 102 -1.53 0.09 5.54
N VAL A 103 -1.36 1.41 5.52
CA VAL A 103 -0.69 2.19 6.57
C VAL A 103 -1.52 3.39 6.98
N ILE A 104 -1.98 4.21 6.04
CA ILE A 104 -2.63 5.49 6.33
C ILE A 104 -3.91 5.32 7.15
N GLU A 105 -4.60 4.19 6.99
CA GLU A 105 -5.79 3.84 7.78
C GLU A 105 -5.52 3.60 9.27
N HIS A 106 -4.25 3.36 9.63
CA HIS A 106 -3.84 3.14 11.01
C HIS A 106 -3.42 4.42 11.74
N LEU A 107 -3.19 5.52 11.01
CA LEU A 107 -2.71 6.78 11.56
C LEU A 107 -3.86 7.57 12.20
N PHE A 108 -3.61 8.20 13.36
CA PHE A 108 -4.52 9.18 13.96
C PHE A 108 -4.47 10.50 13.20
N ASP A 109 -3.26 10.97 12.86
CA ASP A 109 -3.01 12.14 12.02
C ASP A 109 -2.05 11.79 10.87
N PRO A 110 -2.53 11.69 9.63
CA PRO A 110 -1.68 11.42 8.48
C PRO A 110 -0.84 12.62 8.03
N GLY A 111 -0.97 13.76 8.68
CA GLY A 111 -0.35 15.01 8.25
C GLY A 111 1.18 14.94 8.17
N ASN A 112 1.86 14.34 9.17
CA ASN A 112 3.30 14.17 9.14
C ASN A 112 3.73 13.19 8.04
N PHE A 113 3.08 12.03 7.96
CA PHE A 113 3.31 11.04 6.91
C PHE A 113 3.23 11.65 5.51
N MET A 114 2.23 12.47 5.25
CA MET A 114 2.03 13.09 3.93
C MET A 114 3.10 14.15 3.63
N ARG A 115 3.43 15.04 4.60
CA ARG A 115 4.49 16.05 4.45
C ARG A 115 5.84 15.42 4.20
N GLU A 116 6.21 14.40 4.97
CA GLU A 116 7.48 13.74 4.85
C GLU A 116 7.58 12.92 3.56
N SER A 117 6.50 12.23 3.15
CA SER A 117 6.44 11.56 1.85
C SER A 117 6.67 12.55 0.70
N TYR A 118 6.07 13.74 0.77
CA TYR A 118 6.32 14.80 -0.21
C TYR A 118 7.75 15.30 -0.15
N ARG A 119 8.30 15.55 1.05
CA ARG A 119 9.65 16.07 1.24
C ARG A 119 10.72 15.16 0.64
N VAL A 120 10.64 13.85 0.92
CA VAL A 120 11.67 12.89 0.48
C VAL A 120 11.58 12.52 -0.99
N LEU A 121 10.46 12.77 -1.65
CA LEU A 121 10.33 12.60 -3.09
C LEU A 121 11.13 13.66 -3.84
N LYS A 122 11.78 13.26 -4.93
CA LYS A 122 12.39 14.16 -5.91
C LYS A 122 11.33 15.01 -6.61
N PRO A 123 11.65 16.21 -7.12
CA PRO A 123 10.79 16.89 -8.08
C PRO A 123 10.45 15.97 -9.26
N GLY A 124 9.16 15.81 -9.57
CA GLY A 124 8.67 14.83 -10.55
C GLY A 124 8.56 13.40 -10.04
N GLY A 125 8.96 13.13 -8.79
CA GLY A 125 8.77 11.84 -8.12
C GLY A 125 7.30 11.54 -7.81
N ARG A 126 6.97 10.26 -7.66
CA ARG A 126 5.60 9.78 -7.53
C ARG A 126 5.32 9.17 -6.16
N ILE A 127 4.20 9.55 -5.56
CA ILE A 127 3.59 8.80 -4.46
C ILE A 127 2.60 7.77 -5.00
N ILE A 128 2.58 6.57 -4.41
CA ILE A 128 1.60 5.52 -4.64
C ILE A 128 1.06 5.08 -3.29
N LEU A 129 -0.23 5.32 -3.06
CA LEU A 129 -0.91 5.06 -1.81
C LEU A 129 -2.00 4.01 -2.02
N MET A 130 -2.00 2.97 -1.19
CA MET A 130 -3.04 1.95 -1.23
C MET A 130 -3.64 1.75 0.17
N THR A 131 -4.95 1.89 0.28
CA THR A 131 -5.69 1.74 1.55
C THR A 131 -7.02 1.03 1.30
N PRO A 132 -7.62 0.33 2.30
CA PRO A 132 -8.94 -0.25 2.16
C PRO A 132 -9.99 0.78 1.73
N ASP A 133 -10.84 0.41 0.78
CA ASP A 133 -11.99 1.25 0.43
C ASP A 133 -13.08 1.12 1.51
N TRP A 134 -13.34 2.22 2.22
CA TRP A 134 -14.36 2.29 3.25
C TRP A 134 -15.75 1.83 2.76
N ILE A 135 -16.17 2.27 1.58
CA ILE A 135 -17.52 1.99 1.08
C ILE A 135 -17.75 0.48 0.90
N SER A 136 -16.75 -0.24 0.41
CA SER A 136 -16.85 -1.68 0.21
C SER A 136 -16.61 -2.49 1.49
N GLN A 137 -15.85 -1.95 2.45
CA GLN A 137 -15.37 -2.69 3.61
C GLN A 137 -15.95 -2.20 4.95
N MET A 138 -16.89 -1.25 4.98
CA MET A 138 -17.39 -0.61 6.22
C MET A 138 -17.82 -1.60 7.30
N ARG A 139 -18.33 -2.76 6.93
CA ARG A 139 -18.83 -3.78 7.88
C ARG A 139 -17.73 -4.61 8.53
N ILE A 140 -16.52 -4.58 7.97
CA ILE A 140 -15.36 -5.36 8.45
C ILE A 140 -14.15 -4.49 8.73
N PHE A 141 -14.22 -3.18 8.46
CA PHE A 141 -13.07 -2.27 8.56
C PHE A 141 -12.48 -2.28 9.98
N PHE A 142 -13.30 -2.23 11.00
CA PHE A 142 -12.88 -2.28 12.39
C PHE A 142 -12.72 -3.70 12.96
N ASP A 143 -12.76 -4.76 12.11
CA ASP A 143 -12.29 -6.10 12.51
C ASP A 143 -10.78 -6.09 12.79
N ASP A 144 -10.03 -5.15 12.18
CA ASP A 144 -8.69 -4.79 12.61
C ASP A 144 -8.77 -3.66 13.65
N TYR A 145 -8.40 -3.96 14.91
CA TYR A 145 -8.53 -3.02 16.03
C TYR A 145 -7.60 -1.79 15.89
N THR A 146 -6.60 -1.85 15.02
CA THR A 146 -5.64 -0.77 14.79
C THR A 146 -6.10 0.22 13.73
N HIS A 147 -7.16 -0.08 12.96
CA HIS A 147 -7.74 0.86 12.03
C HIS A 147 -8.32 2.08 12.76
N ARG A 148 -8.02 3.27 12.28
CA ARG A 148 -8.42 4.56 12.84
C ARG A 148 -9.24 5.39 11.88
N GLN A 149 -8.74 5.58 10.65
CA GLN A 149 -9.35 6.47 9.68
C GLN A 149 -9.83 5.71 8.44
N PRO A 150 -11.14 5.73 8.17
CA PRO A 150 -11.68 5.18 6.93
C PRO A 150 -11.47 6.16 5.77
N TYR A 151 -11.06 5.65 4.61
CA TYR A 151 -10.85 6.43 3.40
C TYR A 151 -11.82 6.06 2.28
N THR A 152 -12.22 7.07 1.52
CA THR A 152 -12.93 6.94 0.24
C THR A 152 -12.01 7.40 -0.90
N VAL A 153 -12.37 7.12 -2.15
CA VAL A 153 -11.63 7.63 -3.32
C VAL A 153 -11.48 9.15 -3.26
N THR A 154 -12.55 9.86 -2.91
CA THR A 154 -12.53 11.32 -2.75
C THR A 154 -11.55 11.75 -1.66
N ALA A 155 -11.62 11.14 -0.48
CA ALA A 155 -10.74 11.48 0.63
C ALA A 155 -9.24 11.27 0.30
N VAL A 156 -8.91 10.20 -0.43
CA VAL A 156 -7.52 9.96 -0.89
C VAL A 156 -7.11 11.00 -1.94
N THR A 157 -8.01 11.40 -2.83
CA THR A 157 -7.74 12.47 -3.80
C THR A 157 -7.48 13.79 -3.09
N ASP A 158 -8.34 14.15 -2.14
CA ASP A 158 -8.25 15.42 -1.42
C ASP A 158 -6.98 15.50 -0.58
N ILE A 159 -6.63 14.46 0.17
CA ILE A 159 -5.42 14.46 1.00
C ILE A 159 -4.16 14.62 0.14
N LEU A 160 -4.06 13.93 -0.99
CA LEU A 160 -2.95 14.10 -1.92
C LEU A 160 -2.86 15.54 -2.43
N ALA A 161 -3.99 16.13 -2.84
CA ALA A 161 -4.03 17.51 -3.34
C ALA A 161 -3.69 18.54 -2.24
N ILE A 162 -4.23 18.37 -1.01
CA ILE A 162 -3.96 19.24 0.15
C ILE A 162 -2.47 19.28 0.48
N PHE A 163 -1.77 18.16 0.36
CA PHE A 163 -0.32 18.10 0.63
C PHE A 163 0.56 18.44 -0.57
N GLY A 164 0.00 19.04 -1.62
CA GLY A 164 0.73 19.69 -2.72
C GLY A 164 1.08 18.76 -3.89
N PHE A 165 0.62 17.51 -3.89
CA PHE A 165 0.79 16.63 -5.05
C PHE A 165 0.00 17.15 -6.25
N ARG A 166 0.58 17.04 -7.44
CA ARG A 166 -0.02 17.38 -8.73
C ARG A 166 -0.42 16.11 -9.48
N GLU A 167 -1.19 16.24 -10.55
CA GLU A 167 -1.65 15.11 -11.36
C GLU A 167 -2.27 14.01 -10.51
N VAL A 168 -3.01 14.43 -9.48
CA VAL A 168 -3.61 13.51 -8.51
C VAL A 168 -4.68 12.64 -9.19
N SER A 169 -4.62 11.35 -8.94
CA SER A 169 -5.62 10.40 -9.39
C SER A 169 -5.85 9.33 -8.33
N SER A 170 -7.11 9.01 -8.06
CA SER A 170 -7.48 7.92 -7.15
C SER A 170 -8.60 7.09 -7.75
N GLU A 171 -8.54 5.79 -7.56
CA GLU A 171 -9.51 4.85 -8.11
C GLU A 171 -9.75 3.65 -7.19
N ILE A 172 -10.89 2.98 -7.38
CA ILE A 172 -11.13 1.66 -6.78
C ILE A 172 -10.21 0.64 -7.43
N PHE A 173 -9.45 -0.05 -6.59
CA PHE A 173 -8.49 -1.05 -7.02
C PHE A 173 -8.91 -2.46 -6.59
N HIS A 174 -8.98 -3.37 -7.55
CA HIS A 174 -9.23 -4.79 -7.32
C HIS A 174 -7.91 -5.52 -7.07
N GLN A 175 -7.78 -6.21 -5.95
CA GLN A 175 -6.58 -6.97 -5.59
C GLN A 175 -6.44 -8.32 -6.34
N LEU A 176 -7.17 -8.53 -7.42
CA LEU A 176 -7.19 -9.76 -8.22
C LEU A 176 -6.34 -9.59 -9.48
N PRO A 177 -5.17 -10.24 -9.60
CA PRO A 177 -4.31 -10.12 -10.78
C PRO A 177 -5.01 -10.49 -12.09
N VAL A 178 -5.95 -11.43 -12.06
CA VAL A 178 -6.73 -11.81 -13.24
C VAL A 178 -7.57 -10.64 -13.80
N LEU A 179 -8.00 -9.71 -12.95
CA LEU A 179 -8.75 -8.51 -13.38
C LEU A 179 -7.85 -7.43 -13.98
N TRP A 180 -6.55 -7.46 -13.69
CA TRP A 180 -5.58 -6.56 -14.31
C TRP A 180 -5.29 -7.03 -15.74
N LYS A 181 -5.18 -8.36 -15.93
CA LYS A 181 -4.94 -8.99 -17.25
C LYS A 181 -6.18 -8.98 -18.13
N TYR A 182 -7.37 -9.18 -17.53
CA TYR A 182 -8.66 -9.27 -18.23
C TYR A 182 -9.68 -8.30 -17.62
N PRO A 183 -9.62 -6.99 -17.97
CA PRO A 183 -10.48 -5.96 -17.35
C PRO A 183 -11.98 -6.18 -17.50
N SER A 184 -12.43 -6.89 -18.55
CA SER A 184 -13.82 -7.25 -18.76
C SER A 184 -14.43 -8.08 -17.61
N LEU A 185 -13.60 -8.88 -16.92
CA LEU A 185 -14.02 -9.65 -15.74
C LEU A 185 -14.41 -8.78 -14.54
N LYS A 186 -14.08 -7.48 -14.55
CA LYS A 186 -14.56 -6.54 -13.53
C LYS A 186 -16.08 -6.46 -13.46
N VAL A 187 -16.76 -6.71 -14.57
CA VAL A 187 -18.24 -6.79 -14.60
C VAL A 187 -18.74 -7.94 -13.73
N LEU A 188 -18.13 -9.12 -13.86
CA LEU A 188 -18.48 -10.29 -13.03
C LEU A 188 -18.21 -10.00 -11.53
N SER A 189 -17.09 -9.38 -11.22
CA SER A 189 -16.76 -8.96 -9.84
C SER A 189 -17.80 -7.96 -9.29
N ARG A 190 -18.30 -7.04 -10.12
CA ARG A 190 -19.38 -6.10 -9.73
C ARG A 190 -20.70 -6.81 -9.46
N ILE A 191 -21.08 -7.75 -10.32
CA ILE A 191 -22.30 -8.56 -10.13
C ILE A 191 -22.20 -9.37 -8.84
N LEU A 192 -21.06 -10.01 -8.60
CA LEU A 192 -20.82 -10.81 -7.40
C LEU A 192 -21.06 -10.00 -6.12
N ARG A 193 -20.65 -8.74 -6.08
CA ARG A 193 -20.84 -7.84 -4.92
C ARG A 193 -22.30 -7.53 -4.59
N LEU A 194 -23.22 -7.68 -5.53
CA LEU A 194 -24.65 -7.51 -5.27
C LEU A 194 -25.23 -8.66 -4.44
N PHE A 195 -24.62 -9.84 -4.49
CA PHE A 195 -25.11 -11.06 -3.85
C PHE A 195 -24.24 -11.54 -2.69
N VAL A 196 -22.98 -11.17 -2.67
CA VAL A 196 -22.03 -11.63 -1.64
C VAL A 196 -21.64 -10.47 -0.74
N PRO A 197 -22.08 -10.48 0.52
CA PRO A 197 -21.68 -9.45 1.46
C PRO A 197 -20.20 -9.60 1.83
N VAL A 198 -19.53 -8.48 2.12
CA VAL A 198 -18.10 -8.44 2.50
C VAL A 198 -17.80 -9.26 3.77
N THR A 199 -18.80 -9.44 4.63
CA THR A 199 -18.69 -10.27 5.84
C THR A 199 -18.56 -11.77 5.54
N THR A 200 -18.77 -12.18 4.26
CA THR A 200 -18.56 -13.57 3.83
C THR A 200 -17.05 -13.85 3.77
N LYS A 201 -16.50 -14.45 4.83
CA LYS A 201 -15.08 -14.82 4.92
C LYS A 201 -14.76 -16.00 3.97
N SER A 202 -14.95 -15.78 2.66
CA SER A 202 -14.73 -16.81 1.65
C SER A 202 -13.26 -17.20 1.52
N ARG A 203 -12.99 -18.51 1.46
CA ARG A 203 -11.64 -19.04 1.15
C ARG A 203 -11.30 -18.91 -0.32
N ILE A 204 -12.29 -18.73 -1.20
CA ILE A 204 -12.09 -18.55 -2.63
C ILE A 204 -11.61 -17.11 -2.87
N LYS A 205 -10.36 -16.95 -3.28
CA LYS A 205 -9.71 -15.63 -3.48
C LYS A 205 -10.50 -14.74 -4.44
N PHE A 206 -11.08 -15.30 -5.51
CA PHE A 206 -11.89 -14.52 -6.45
C PHE A 206 -13.10 -13.89 -5.76
N ILE A 207 -13.83 -14.63 -4.94
CA ILE A 207 -14.98 -14.11 -4.20
C ILE A 207 -14.54 -13.06 -3.20
N ARG A 208 -13.57 -13.42 -2.35
CA ARG A 208 -13.07 -12.53 -1.30
C ARG A 208 -12.60 -11.20 -1.85
N TRP A 209 -11.69 -11.22 -2.81
CA TRP A 209 -11.08 -10.01 -3.37
C TRP A 209 -11.94 -9.29 -4.41
N SER A 210 -13.10 -9.83 -4.76
CA SER A 210 -14.15 -9.10 -5.48
C SER A 210 -14.93 -8.17 -4.56
N VAL A 211 -15.00 -8.46 -3.24
CA VAL A 211 -15.76 -7.68 -2.26
C VAL A 211 -14.87 -6.82 -1.36
N GLU A 212 -13.64 -7.25 -1.05
CA GLU A 212 -12.65 -6.49 -0.29
C GLU A 212 -11.82 -5.63 -1.27
N LEU A 213 -12.28 -4.41 -1.54
CA LEU A 213 -11.61 -3.51 -2.48
C LEU A 213 -10.62 -2.59 -1.77
N MET A 214 -9.65 -2.10 -2.52
CA MET A 214 -8.76 -1.04 -2.08
C MET A 214 -8.97 0.23 -2.91
N ILE A 215 -8.42 1.33 -2.42
CA ILE A 215 -8.20 2.55 -3.18
C ILE A 215 -6.74 2.56 -3.59
N LEU A 216 -6.47 2.92 -4.82
CA LEU A 216 -5.14 3.24 -5.33
C LEU A 216 -5.11 4.73 -5.64
N GLY A 217 -4.38 5.48 -4.83
CA GLY A 217 -4.12 6.90 -5.02
C GLY A 217 -2.70 7.16 -5.50
N THR A 218 -2.51 8.16 -6.33
CA THR A 218 -1.20 8.58 -6.82
C THR A 218 -1.16 10.07 -7.09
N GLY A 219 0.02 10.66 -6.97
CA GLY A 219 0.30 12.05 -7.31
C GLY A 219 1.78 12.26 -7.59
N ILE A 220 2.12 13.39 -8.20
CA ILE A 220 3.49 13.80 -8.54
C ILE A 220 3.89 14.99 -7.67
N LYS A 221 5.11 14.98 -7.15
CA LYS A 221 5.72 16.15 -6.49
C LYS A 221 6.01 17.28 -7.44
#